data_e4d04017c232c046ba459198947cf5a3
#
_entry.id   e4d04017c232c046ba459198947cf5a3
#
_cell.length_a   1.000
_cell.length_b   1.000
_cell.length_c   1.000
_cell.angle_alpha   90.00
_cell.angle_beta   90.00
_cell.angle_gamma   90.00
#
_symmetry.space_group_name_H-M   'P 1'
#
loop_
_entity.id
_entity.type
_entity.pdbx_description
1 polymer ?
#
loop_
_entity_poly.entity_id
_entity_poly.type
_entity_poly.pdbx_seq_one_letter_code
_entity_poly.pdbx_strand_id
1 'polypeptide(L)'
;MNKYLDFESDIEILDSKINELHINDSNFISEKNKLIEKKNTILKKKYSNLSAWEKVQVARHADRPHSIDYINMIFEDIIFLHGDKKFSDDNAILGCLASLSGQSVMIIGTEKGNSMDTRLKHN
;
A
#
# COMPACT_ATOMS: atom_id res chain seq x y z
N MET A 1 -7.69 -12.38 -2.55
CA MET A 1 -8.11 -10.98 -2.64
C MET A 1 -7.72 -10.49 -4.03
N ASN A 2 -8.58 -9.74 -4.74
CA ASN A 2 -8.24 -9.21 -6.06
C ASN A 2 -7.12 -8.17 -5.90
N LYS A 3 -5.99 -8.41 -6.56
CA LYS A 3 -4.84 -7.50 -6.60
C LYS A 3 -5.14 -6.22 -7.40
N TYR A 4 -6.14 -6.27 -8.28
CA TYR A 4 -6.52 -5.17 -9.16
C TYR A 4 -7.91 -4.67 -8.81
N LEU A 5 -8.12 -3.36 -8.97
CA LEU A 5 -9.44 -2.73 -8.85
C LEU A 5 -10.24 -2.94 -10.14
N ASP A 6 -11.57 -2.83 -10.07
CA ASP A 6 -12.46 -3.10 -11.21
C ASP A 6 -12.09 -2.30 -12.47
N PHE A 7 -11.68 -1.05 -12.30
CA PHE A 7 -11.27 -0.18 -13.40
C PHE A 7 -9.85 -0.50 -13.94
N GLU A 8 -9.10 -1.40 -13.30
CA GLU A 8 -7.74 -1.81 -13.68
C GLU A 8 -7.69 -3.09 -14.52
N SER A 9 -8.82 -3.61 -14.98
CA SER A 9 -8.90 -4.85 -15.77
C SER A 9 -7.95 -4.89 -16.97
N ASP A 10 -7.76 -3.76 -17.68
CA ASP A 10 -6.82 -3.68 -18.80
C ASP A 10 -5.36 -3.87 -18.36
N ILE A 11 -5.06 -3.44 -17.14
CA ILE A 11 -3.71 -3.56 -16.53
C ILE A 11 -3.46 -5.00 -16.12
N GLU A 12 -4.45 -5.68 -15.55
CA GLU A 12 -4.41 -7.10 -15.21
C GLU A 12 -4.12 -7.96 -16.44
N ILE A 13 -4.81 -7.69 -17.58
CA ILE A 13 -4.58 -8.38 -18.84
C ILE A 13 -3.14 -8.16 -19.35
N LEU A 14 -2.61 -6.95 -19.23
CA LEU A 14 -1.24 -6.66 -19.64
C LEU A 14 -0.20 -7.33 -18.73
N ASP A 15 -0.44 -7.37 -17.43
CA ASP A 15 0.44 -8.06 -16.48
C ASP A 15 0.44 -9.57 -16.71
N SER A 16 -0.72 -10.17 -17.00
CA SER A 16 -0.82 -11.58 -17.39
C SER A 16 0.01 -11.86 -18.65
N LYS A 17 -0.10 -11.03 -19.69
CA LYS A 17 0.70 -11.16 -20.91
C LYS A 17 2.20 -11.00 -20.67
N ILE A 18 2.60 -10.07 -19.80
CA ILE A 18 4.01 -9.88 -19.44
C ILE A 18 4.55 -11.12 -18.70
N ASN A 19 3.73 -11.73 -17.85
CA ASN A 19 4.13 -12.93 -17.10
C ASN A 19 4.16 -14.21 -17.95
N GLU A 20 3.37 -14.25 -19.04
CA GLU A 20 3.35 -15.37 -20.01
C GLU A 20 4.53 -15.35 -20.98
N LEU A 21 5.25 -14.25 -21.10
CA LEU A 21 6.42 -14.16 -21.96
C LEU A 21 7.55 -15.07 -21.45
N HIS A 22 8.06 -15.94 -22.31
CA HIS A 22 9.17 -16.83 -22.02
C HIS A 22 10.53 -16.19 -22.31
N ILE A 23 11.48 -16.38 -21.39
CA ILE A 23 12.84 -15.80 -21.48
C ILE A 23 13.62 -16.27 -22.71
N ASN A 24 13.23 -17.39 -23.30
CA ASN A 24 13.91 -18.01 -24.47
C ASN A 24 13.52 -17.42 -25.82
N ASP A 25 12.57 -16.48 -25.86
CA ASP A 25 12.18 -15.83 -27.08
C ASP A 25 13.22 -14.77 -27.50
N SER A 26 13.68 -14.83 -28.76
CA SER A 26 14.68 -13.89 -29.30
C SER A 26 14.29 -12.41 -29.19
N ASN A 27 12.99 -12.14 -29.06
CA ASN A 27 12.40 -10.80 -28.93
C ASN A 27 11.90 -10.47 -27.52
N PHE A 28 12.13 -11.34 -26.53
CA PHE A 28 11.59 -11.21 -25.15
C PHE A 28 11.76 -9.82 -24.57
N ILE A 29 12.99 -9.27 -24.58
CA ILE A 29 13.28 -7.96 -23.98
C ILE A 29 12.54 -6.83 -24.70
N SER A 30 12.50 -6.85 -26.03
CA SER A 30 11.83 -5.82 -26.82
C SER A 30 10.31 -5.85 -26.61
N GLU A 31 9.73 -7.03 -26.59
CA GLU A 31 8.29 -7.23 -26.44
C GLU A 31 7.83 -6.89 -25.02
N LYS A 32 8.58 -7.32 -24.02
CA LYS A 32 8.37 -6.96 -22.61
C LYS A 32 8.40 -5.45 -22.39
N ASN A 33 9.40 -4.76 -22.96
CA ASN A 33 9.51 -3.31 -22.82
C ASN A 33 8.32 -2.58 -23.47
N LYS A 34 7.87 -3.01 -24.66
CA LYS A 34 6.67 -2.46 -25.30
C LYS A 34 5.40 -2.62 -24.46
N LEU A 35 5.22 -3.79 -23.84
CA LEU A 35 4.06 -4.04 -22.96
C LEU A 35 4.13 -3.20 -21.71
N ILE A 36 5.32 -3.03 -21.09
CA ILE A 36 5.53 -2.17 -19.93
C ILE A 36 5.24 -0.70 -20.27
N GLU A 37 5.72 -0.19 -21.40
CA GLU A 37 5.43 1.17 -21.84
C GLU A 37 3.94 1.40 -22.07
N LYS A 38 3.27 0.44 -22.72
CA LYS A 38 1.82 0.46 -22.91
C LYS A 38 1.07 0.48 -21.58
N LYS A 39 1.46 -0.39 -20.64
CA LYS A 39 0.91 -0.43 -19.28
C LYS A 39 1.06 0.91 -18.58
N ASN A 40 2.26 1.49 -18.58
CA ASN A 40 2.55 2.78 -17.95
C ASN A 40 1.72 3.93 -18.55
N THR A 41 1.52 3.91 -19.86
CA THR A 41 0.68 4.91 -20.56
C THR A 41 -0.79 4.80 -20.12
N ILE A 42 -1.32 3.57 -20.03
CA ILE A 42 -2.69 3.31 -19.59
C ILE A 42 -2.86 3.70 -18.12
N LEU A 43 -1.91 3.30 -17.24
CA LEU A 43 -1.90 3.70 -15.83
C LEU A 43 -1.97 5.23 -15.71
N LYS A 44 -1.05 5.93 -16.36
CA LYS A 44 -1.00 7.38 -16.31
C LYS A 44 -2.32 8.04 -16.75
N LYS A 45 -2.93 7.54 -17.83
CA LYS A 45 -4.21 8.03 -18.33
C LYS A 45 -5.36 7.75 -17.36
N LYS A 46 -5.45 6.54 -16.82
CA LYS A 46 -6.52 6.16 -15.87
C LYS A 46 -6.40 6.96 -14.56
N TYR A 47 -5.22 6.98 -13.97
CA TYR A 47 -5.01 7.63 -12.67
C TYR A 47 -5.05 9.16 -12.72
N SER A 48 -4.86 9.79 -13.89
CA SER A 48 -5.07 11.24 -14.05
C SER A 48 -6.54 11.66 -14.09
N ASN A 49 -7.47 10.73 -14.35
CA ASN A 49 -8.89 11.02 -14.55
C ASN A 49 -9.82 10.13 -13.70
N LEU A 50 -9.37 9.78 -12.49
CA LEU A 50 -10.19 8.98 -11.58
C LEU A 50 -11.47 9.72 -11.15
N SER A 51 -12.60 9.03 -11.23
CA SER A 51 -13.86 9.45 -10.62
C SER A 51 -13.73 9.50 -9.09
N ALA A 52 -14.69 10.13 -8.42
CA ALA A 52 -14.72 10.18 -6.95
C ALA A 52 -14.76 8.78 -6.33
N TRP A 53 -15.51 7.86 -6.92
CA TRP A 53 -15.61 6.49 -6.44
C TRP A 53 -14.31 5.72 -6.62
N GLU A 54 -13.66 5.80 -7.78
CA GLU A 54 -12.37 5.17 -8.03
C GLU A 54 -11.28 5.68 -7.08
N LYS A 55 -11.30 6.98 -6.75
CA LYS A 55 -10.40 7.54 -5.71
C LYS A 55 -10.63 6.89 -4.35
N VAL A 56 -11.89 6.63 -3.98
CA VAL A 56 -12.23 5.92 -2.74
C VAL A 56 -11.73 4.47 -2.79
N GLN A 57 -11.90 3.78 -3.92
CA GLN A 57 -11.40 2.41 -4.10
C GLN A 57 -9.87 2.34 -3.95
N VAL A 58 -9.13 3.25 -4.61
CA VAL A 58 -7.66 3.36 -4.47
C VAL A 58 -7.27 3.65 -3.03
N ALA A 59 -7.95 4.60 -2.36
CA ALA A 59 -7.65 4.96 -0.97
C ALA A 59 -7.90 3.82 0.02
N ARG A 60 -8.81 2.90 -0.32
CA ARG A 60 -9.19 1.74 0.51
C ARG A 60 -8.67 0.42 -0.04
N HIS A 61 -7.67 0.44 -0.91
CA HIS A 61 -7.08 -0.79 -1.44
C HIS A 61 -6.58 -1.68 -0.30
N ALA A 62 -6.83 -2.99 -0.41
CA ALA A 62 -6.51 -3.95 0.65
C ALA A 62 -5.01 -4.03 0.97
N ASP A 63 -4.17 -3.87 -0.04
CA ASP A 63 -2.70 -3.91 0.09
C ASP A 63 -2.09 -2.53 0.36
N ARG A 64 -2.92 -1.52 0.68
CA ARG A 64 -2.41 -0.20 1.03
C ARG A 64 -1.70 -0.26 2.38
N PRO A 65 -0.48 0.28 2.50
CA PRO A 65 0.21 0.33 3.78
C PRO A 65 -0.61 1.09 4.84
N HIS A 66 -0.61 0.57 6.05
CA HIS A 66 -1.23 1.15 7.22
C HIS A 66 -0.24 2.04 7.99
N SER A 67 -0.71 2.73 9.03
CA SER A 67 0.14 3.60 9.85
C SER A 67 1.34 2.87 10.43
N ILE A 68 1.15 1.64 10.90
CA ILE A 68 2.23 0.82 11.46
C ILE A 68 3.29 0.47 10.41
N ASP A 69 2.89 0.24 9.16
CA ASP A 69 3.81 -0.07 8.07
C ASP A 69 4.68 1.15 7.74
N TYR A 70 4.07 2.34 7.67
CA TYR A 70 4.82 3.59 7.47
C TYR A 70 5.78 3.88 8.62
N ILE A 71 5.35 3.68 9.87
CA ILE A 71 6.21 3.87 11.03
C ILE A 71 7.45 2.99 10.91
N ASN A 72 7.28 1.71 10.63
CA ASN A 72 8.38 0.76 10.53
C ASN A 72 9.30 0.97 9.31
N MET A 73 8.79 1.58 8.22
CA MET A 73 9.58 1.83 7.01
C MET A 73 10.37 3.14 7.04
N ILE A 74 9.91 4.14 7.77
CA ILE A 74 10.42 5.51 7.66
C ILE A 74 11.28 5.90 8.87
N PHE A 75 10.95 5.37 10.06
CA PHE A 75 11.55 5.82 11.31
C PHE A 75 12.49 4.78 11.92
N GLU A 76 13.45 5.27 12.69
CA GLU A 76 14.46 4.49 13.43
C GLU A 76 14.21 4.65 14.94
N ASP A 77 14.77 3.75 15.77
CA ASP A 77 14.70 3.80 17.23
C ASP A 77 13.28 3.98 17.80
N ILE A 78 12.34 3.18 17.29
CA ILE A 78 10.91 3.32 17.61
C ILE A 78 10.63 2.81 19.02
N ILE A 79 10.06 3.67 19.87
CA ILE A 79 9.62 3.35 21.23
C ILE A 79 8.11 3.62 21.30
N PHE A 80 7.29 2.56 21.34
CA PHE A 80 5.85 2.70 21.50
C PHE A 80 5.49 3.14 22.91
N LEU A 81 4.58 4.09 23.00
CA LEU A 81 4.05 4.60 24.23
C LEU A 81 2.71 3.92 24.53
N HIS A 82 2.61 3.38 25.72
CA HIS A 82 1.41 2.76 26.24
C HIS A 82 0.81 3.71 27.29
N GLY A 83 -0.45 4.07 27.18
CA GLY A 83 -1.11 5.05 28.02
C GLY A 83 -0.80 4.99 29.52
N ASP A 84 -1.74 5.29 30.38
CA ASP A 84 -1.53 5.32 31.83
C ASP A 84 -1.52 3.92 32.51
N LYS A 85 -1.68 2.86 31.72
CA LYS A 85 -1.70 1.45 32.14
C LYS A 85 -2.76 1.12 33.22
N LYS A 86 -3.79 1.96 33.35
CA LYS A 86 -4.84 1.73 34.33
C LYS A 86 -5.82 0.63 33.94
N PHE A 87 -6.03 0.47 32.64
CA PHE A 87 -6.94 -0.54 32.10
C PHE A 87 -6.28 -1.36 30.99
N SER A 88 -6.43 -0.94 29.74
CA SER A 88 -5.84 -1.60 28.58
C SER A 88 -5.40 -0.57 27.57
N ASP A 89 -4.50 -0.97 26.64
CA ASP A 89 -4.09 -0.11 25.54
C ASP A 89 -5.24 0.06 24.55
N ASP A 90 -5.37 1.27 24.03
CA ASP A 90 -6.20 1.54 22.85
C ASP A 90 -5.37 1.29 21.59
N ASN A 91 -5.61 0.14 20.96
CA ASN A 91 -4.91 -0.26 19.75
C ASN A 91 -5.33 0.54 18.50
N ALA A 92 -6.36 1.39 18.58
CA ALA A 92 -6.81 2.22 17.47
C ALA A 92 -5.91 3.43 17.24
N ILE A 93 -5.13 3.84 18.25
CA ILE A 93 -4.20 4.95 18.17
C ILE A 93 -2.80 4.47 18.55
N LEU A 94 -1.85 4.65 17.63
CA LEU A 94 -0.44 4.39 17.86
C LEU A 94 0.25 5.69 18.28
N GLY A 95 0.85 5.69 19.45
CA GLY A 95 1.73 6.76 19.91
C GLY A 95 3.15 6.23 20.06
N CYS A 96 4.14 6.86 19.45
CA CYS A 96 5.52 6.46 19.63
C CYS A 96 6.49 7.63 19.52
N LEU A 97 7.65 7.49 20.20
CA LEU A 97 8.84 8.29 19.96
C LEU A 97 9.73 7.56 18.98
N ALA A 98 10.32 8.28 18.04
CA ALA A 98 11.22 7.70 17.05
C ALA A 98 12.23 8.71 16.56
N SER A 99 13.20 8.25 15.76
CA SER A 99 14.16 9.09 15.06
C SER A 99 13.80 9.20 13.59
N LEU A 100 13.82 10.42 13.04
CA LEU A 100 13.72 10.70 11.61
C LEU A 100 14.96 11.49 11.19
N SER A 101 15.86 10.86 10.43
CA SER A 101 17.11 11.47 9.98
C SER A 101 17.92 12.07 11.14
N GLY A 102 18.01 11.35 12.26
CA GLY A 102 18.72 11.77 13.47
C GLY A 102 17.99 12.78 14.37
N GLN A 103 16.77 13.15 14.03
CA GLN A 103 15.92 14.04 14.84
C GLN A 103 14.87 13.24 15.60
N SER A 104 14.74 13.49 16.90
CA SER A 104 13.68 12.88 17.70
C SER A 104 12.33 13.47 17.36
N VAL A 105 11.36 12.61 17.07
CA VAL A 105 10.00 12.97 16.70
C VAL A 105 8.99 12.20 17.53
N MET A 106 7.83 12.81 17.79
CA MET A 106 6.64 12.13 18.31
C MET A 106 5.72 11.79 17.13
N ILE A 107 5.32 10.54 17.06
CA ILE A 107 4.43 10.05 16.00
C ILE A 107 3.09 9.67 16.65
N ILE A 108 2.00 10.12 16.02
CA ILE A 108 0.64 9.75 16.38
C ILE A 108 -0.04 9.26 15.11
N GLY A 109 -0.47 8.01 15.10
CA GLY A 109 -1.13 7.38 13.95
C GLY A 109 -2.42 6.69 14.35
N THR A 110 -3.41 6.69 13.47
CA THR A 110 -4.59 5.85 13.63
C THR A 110 -4.37 4.51 12.92
N GLU A 111 -4.69 3.41 13.60
CA GLU A 111 -4.58 2.07 13.04
C GLU A 111 -5.94 1.36 13.13
N LYS A 112 -6.44 0.89 11.98
CA LYS A 112 -7.74 0.21 11.90
C LYS A 112 -7.62 -1.30 11.61
N GLY A 113 -6.41 -1.78 11.41
CA GLY A 113 -6.16 -3.15 11.01
C GLY A 113 -6.56 -3.47 9.57
N ASN A 114 -5.95 -4.48 8.99
CA ASN A 114 -6.13 -4.92 7.60
C ASN A 114 -6.98 -6.18 7.45
N SER A 115 -7.16 -6.97 8.51
CA SER A 115 -7.98 -8.18 8.56
C SER A 115 -9.19 -7.99 9.47
N MET A 116 -10.15 -8.91 9.40
CA MET A 116 -11.32 -8.90 10.29
C MET A 116 -10.89 -8.93 11.76
N ASP A 117 -9.96 -9.82 12.12
CA ASP A 117 -9.48 -10.00 13.50
C ASP A 117 -8.73 -8.77 14.01
N THR A 118 -7.88 -8.18 13.16
CA THR A 118 -7.16 -6.96 13.52
C THR A 118 -8.10 -5.77 13.65
N ARG A 119 -9.12 -5.66 12.78
CA ARG A 119 -10.14 -4.60 12.88
C ARG A 119 -10.95 -4.65 14.18
N LEU A 120 -11.23 -5.85 14.70
CA LEU A 120 -11.88 -6.00 15.99
C LEU A 120 -11.00 -5.54 17.17
N LYS A 121 -9.68 -5.70 17.05
CA LYS A 121 -8.71 -5.25 18.07
C LYS A 121 -8.45 -3.75 18.04
N HIS A 122 -8.59 -3.13 16.88
CA HIS A 122 -8.30 -1.71 16.64
C HIS A 122 -9.56 -0.84 16.50
N ASN A 123 -10.69 -1.34 16.94
CA ASN A 123 -11.96 -0.60 16.81
C ASN A 123 -12.31 0.14 18.09
#